data_7ec8bcdb3157d78141144bf273287ec0
#
_entry.id   7ec8bcdb3157d78141144bf273287ec0
#
_cell.length_a   1.000
_cell.length_b   1.000
_cell.length_c   1.000
_cell.angle_alpha   90.00
_cell.angle_beta   90.00
_cell.angle_gamma   90.00
#
_symmetry.space_group_name_H-M   'P 1'
#
loop_
_entity.id
_entity.type
_entity.pdbx_description
1 polymer ?
#
loop_
_entity_poly.entity_id
_entity_poly.type
_entity_poly.pdbx_seq_one_letter_code
_entity_poly.pdbx_strand_id
1 'polypeptide(L)'
;MARSQRRSKRRYTGKKYKHFRKKRKRELERPPINTEIGTERRKEQRVMGGNSKLKLFSSVFVNVTDLNTNKTSKVKILKFESNEASLDLNRRHILTRGAVVETELGKAKITSRPGQHGVLNAVLI
;
A
#
# COMPACT_ATOMS: atom_id res chain seq x y z
N MET A 1 13.33 6.64 -12.58
CA MET A 1 13.91 5.33 -13.00
C MET A 1 13.61 4.30 -11.92
N ALA A 2 13.12 3.12 -12.28
CA ALA A 2 12.92 2.04 -11.31
C ALA A 2 14.27 1.61 -10.71
N ARG A 3 14.33 1.50 -9.37
CA ARG A 3 15.52 1.02 -8.66
C ARG A 3 15.76 -0.45 -9.02
N SER A 4 17.02 -0.85 -9.06
CA SER A 4 17.36 -2.25 -9.27
C SER A 4 17.72 -2.88 -7.93
N GLN A 5 17.16 -4.04 -7.63
CA GLN A 5 17.50 -4.83 -6.44
C GLN A 5 18.81 -5.61 -6.61
N ARG A 6 19.50 -5.41 -7.71
CA ARG A 6 20.79 -6.01 -7.97
C ARG A 6 21.87 -5.33 -7.11
N ARG A 7 23.08 -5.94 -7.04
CA ARG A 7 24.26 -5.41 -6.33
C ARG A 7 24.50 -3.92 -6.58
N SER A 8 25.28 -3.25 -5.71
CA SER A 8 25.70 -1.87 -5.83
C SER A 8 26.20 -1.52 -7.25
N LYS A 9 25.97 -0.29 -7.68
CA LYS A 9 26.47 0.25 -8.97
C LYS A 9 27.97 0.55 -8.92
N ARG A 10 28.56 0.62 -7.72
CA ARG A 10 29.96 0.94 -7.50
C ARG A 10 30.66 -0.16 -6.73
N ARG A 11 31.95 -0.35 -7.02
CA ARG A 11 32.86 -1.18 -6.22
C ARG A 11 33.22 -0.46 -4.92
N TYR A 12 33.83 -1.13 -3.96
CA TYR A 12 34.37 -0.54 -2.74
C TYR A 12 35.42 0.57 -3.03
N THR A 13 36.14 0.48 -4.16
CA THR A 13 37.09 1.51 -4.67
C THR A 13 36.40 2.73 -5.28
N GLY A 14 35.06 2.80 -5.29
CA GLY A 14 34.28 3.88 -5.91
C GLY A 14 34.10 3.76 -7.44
N LYS A 15 34.82 2.88 -8.11
CA LYS A 15 34.71 2.66 -9.57
C LYS A 15 33.35 2.07 -9.94
N LYS A 16 32.73 2.60 -11.00
CA LYS A 16 31.46 2.08 -11.53
C LYS A 16 31.65 0.68 -12.16
N TYR A 17 30.70 -0.21 -11.89
CA TYR A 17 30.64 -1.48 -12.62
C TYR A 17 30.16 -1.28 -14.04
N LYS A 18 30.84 -1.91 -15.01
CA LYS A 18 30.30 -2.04 -16.38
C LYS A 18 29.22 -3.14 -16.35
N HIS A 19 28.09 -2.85 -16.98
CA HIS A 19 27.00 -3.82 -17.11
C HIS A 19 27.22 -4.69 -18.34
N PHE A 20 27.24 -6.01 -18.15
CA PHE A 20 27.38 -6.95 -19.27
C PHE A 20 26.06 -7.20 -20.00
N ARG A 21 24.91 -6.80 -19.43
CA ARG A 21 23.56 -6.89 -20.01
C ARG A 21 22.60 -5.84 -19.44
N LYS A 22 21.49 -5.62 -20.12
CA LYS A 22 20.38 -4.79 -19.62
C LYS A 22 19.72 -5.48 -18.40
N LYS A 23 19.09 -4.69 -17.53
CA LYS A 23 18.31 -5.19 -16.37
C LYS A 23 17.11 -6.00 -16.83
N ARG A 24 16.91 -7.16 -16.25
CA ARG A 24 15.72 -7.99 -16.50
C ARG A 24 14.54 -7.47 -15.66
N LYS A 25 13.30 -7.77 -16.05
CA LYS A 25 12.08 -7.36 -15.33
C LYS A 25 12.08 -7.76 -13.86
N ARG A 26 12.59 -8.95 -13.53
CA ARG A 26 12.72 -9.48 -12.16
C ARG A 26 13.70 -8.69 -11.28
N GLU A 27 14.63 -7.97 -11.88
CA GLU A 27 15.65 -7.17 -11.18
C GLU A 27 15.21 -5.71 -10.96
N LEU A 28 14.05 -5.34 -11.50
CA LEU A 28 13.51 -3.99 -11.34
C LEU A 28 12.59 -3.95 -10.11
N GLU A 29 12.86 -2.97 -9.26
CA GLU A 29 11.95 -2.62 -8.18
C GLU A 29 10.71 -1.92 -8.76
N ARG A 30 9.55 -2.27 -8.27
CA ARG A 30 8.29 -1.62 -8.61
C ARG A 30 8.01 -0.49 -7.63
N PRO A 31 7.47 0.66 -8.08
CA PRO A 31 7.10 1.73 -7.17
C PRO A 31 6.01 1.26 -6.20
N PRO A 32 6.00 1.79 -4.96
CA PRO A 32 4.92 1.52 -4.01
C PRO A 32 3.58 2.01 -4.58
N ILE A 33 2.51 1.34 -4.18
CA ILE A 33 1.16 1.77 -4.51
C ILE A 33 0.67 2.67 -3.39
N ASN A 34 0.27 3.87 -3.77
CA ASN A 34 -0.36 4.84 -2.89
C ASN A 34 -1.87 4.67 -3.05
N THR A 35 -2.51 4.14 -2.02
CA THR A 35 -3.96 3.94 -2.01
C THR A 35 -4.63 5.22 -1.55
N GLU A 36 -5.61 5.69 -2.30
CA GLU A 36 -6.35 6.94 -2.07
C GLU A 36 -7.84 6.66 -1.86
N ILE A 37 -8.57 7.62 -1.30
CA ILE A 37 -10.02 7.58 -1.19
C ILE A 37 -10.61 7.95 -2.55
N GLY A 38 -11.47 7.11 -3.11
CA GLY A 38 -12.12 7.35 -4.41
C GLY A 38 -12.77 6.11 -4.97
N THR A 39 -13.28 6.20 -6.19
CA THR A 39 -13.91 5.05 -6.88
C THR A 39 -13.02 3.82 -6.83
N GLU A 40 -13.62 2.67 -6.58
CA GLU A 40 -12.87 1.44 -6.37
C GLU A 40 -12.06 1.07 -7.62
N ARG A 41 -10.74 0.99 -7.46
CA ARG A 41 -9.82 0.57 -8.50
C ARG A 41 -8.81 -0.42 -7.95
N ARG A 42 -8.87 -1.65 -8.43
CA ARG A 42 -7.93 -2.72 -8.11
C ARG A 42 -7.12 -3.11 -9.33
N LYS A 43 -5.92 -3.58 -9.11
CA LYS A 43 -5.06 -4.14 -10.16
C LYS A 43 -4.50 -5.48 -9.70
N GLU A 44 -4.70 -6.49 -10.51
CA GLU A 44 -4.01 -7.74 -10.35
C GLU A 44 -2.57 -7.62 -10.89
N GLN A 45 -1.63 -8.10 -10.11
CA GLN A 45 -0.22 -8.08 -10.46
C GLN A 45 0.36 -9.47 -10.42
N ARG A 46 0.82 -9.97 -11.58
CA ARG A 46 1.57 -11.22 -11.65
C ARG A 46 2.86 -11.10 -10.82
N VAL A 47 3.12 -12.08 -9.99
CA VAL A 47 4.33 -12.24 -9.17
C VAL A 47 5.08 -13.51 -9.54
N MET A 48 6.16 -13.83 -8.81
CA MET A 48 6.98 -15.01 -9.07
C MET A 48 6.19 -16.31 -8.89
N GLY A 49 6.55 -17.35 -9.63
CA GLY A 49 5.90 -18.67 -9.56
C GLY A 49 4.52 -18.75 -10.25
N GLY A 50 4.19 -17.80 -11.14
CA GLY A 50 2.86 -17.74 -11.78
C GLY A 50 1.75 -17.22 -10.88
N ASN A 51 2.04 -16.85 -9.62
CA ASN A 51 1.09 -16.31 -8.66
C ASN A 51 0.69 -14.87 -8.99
N SER A 52 -0.39 -14.40 -8.38
CA SER A 52 -0.86 -13.03 -8.49
C SER A 52 -1.07 -12.38 -7.12
N LYS A 53 -1.03 -11.05 -7.08
CA LYS A 53 -1.43 -10.23 -5.94
C LYS A 53 -2.39 -9.16 -6.39
N LEU A 54 -3.50 -9.03 -5.66
CA LEU A 54 -4.40 -7.91 -5.81
C LEU A 54 -3.81 -6.69 -5.10
N LYS A 55 -3.92 -5.54 -5.75
CA LYS A 55 -3.44 -4.26 -5.23
C LYS A 55 -4.53 -3.22 -5.37
N LEU A 56 -4.86 -2.55 -4.27
CA LEU A 56 -5.86 -1.51 -4.22
C LEU A 56 -5.21 -0.15 -4.50
N PHE A 57 -5.72 0.57 -5.50
CA PHE A 57 -5.31 1.94 -5.83
C PHE A 57 -6.23 2.97 -5.20
N SER A 58 -7.53 2.70 -5.21
CA SER A 58 -8.52 3.57 -4.57
C SER A 58 -9.71 2.77 -4.09
N SER A 59 -10.34 3.22 -3.00
CA SER A 59 -11.61 2.70 -2.50
C SER A 59 -12.32 3.75 -1.65
N VAL A 60 -13.65 3.72 -1.70
CA VAL A 60 -14.52 4.48 -0.79
C VAL A 60 -14.89 3.65 0.43
N PHE A 61 -14.89 2.32 0.30
CA PHE A 61 -15.37 1.40 1.34
C PHE A 61 -14.23 0.77 2.11
N VAL A 62 -14.49 0.52 3.39
CA VAL A 62 -13.61 -0.18 4.32
C VAL A 62 -14.43 -1.17 5.15
N ASN A 63 -13.86 -2.33 5.44
CA ASN A 63 -14.45 -3.29 6.38
C ASN A 63 -13.98 -2.89 7.79
N VAL A 64 -14.90 -2.44 8.62
CA VAL A 64 -14.62 -2.01 9.99
C VAL A 64 -15.11 -3.10 10.95
N THR A 65 -14.22 -3.51 11.83
CA THR A 65 -14.50 -4.46 12.91
C THR A 65 -14.60 -3.70 14.22
N ASP A 66 -15.70 -3.89 14.91
CA ASP A 66 -15.90 -3.45 16.29
C ASP A 66 -15.46 -4.57 17.22
N LEU A 67 -14.48 -4.30 18.07
CA LEU A 67 -13.94 -5.28 19.03
C LEU A 67 -14.91 -5.57 20.19
N ASN A 68 -15.81 -4.64 20.51
CA ASN A 68 -16.76 -4.82 21.60
C ASN A 68 -17.88 -5.79 21.21
N THR A 69 -18.40 -5.63 19.99
CA THR A 69 -19.49 -6.45 19.49
C THR A 69 -19.02 -7.64 18.66
N ASN A 70 -17.72 -7.70 18.30
CA ASN A 70 -17.12 -8.70 17.39
C ASN A 70 -17.82 -8.78 16.03
N LYS A 71 -18.42 -7.67 15.58
CA LYS A 71 -19.08 -7.57 14.27
C LYS A 71 -18.23 -6.79 13.30
N THR A 72 -18.23 -7.24 12.06
CA THR A 72 -17.56 -6.54 10.95
C THR A 72 -18.60 -6.05 9.95
N SER A 73 -18.55 -4.78 9.62
CA SER A 73 -19.46 -4.12 8.68
C SER A 73 -18.66 -3.43 7.58
N LYS A 74 -19.19 -3.47 6.35
CA LYS A 74 -18.64 -2.70 5.22
C LYS A 74 -19.27 -1.32 5.26
N VAL A 75 -18.44 -0.30 5.51
CA VAL A 75 -18.87 1.10 5.69
C VAL A 75 -18.11 2.03 4.76
N LYS A 76 -18.66 3.21 4.55
CA LYS A 76 -18.05 4.25 3.73
C LYS A 76 -17.05 5.06 4.55
N ILE A 77 -15.92 5.40 3.92
CA ILE A 77 -14.94 6.34 4.47
C ILE A 77 -15.45 7.75 4.18
N LEU A 78 -15.62 8.55 5.21
CA LEU A 78 -16.05 9.95 5.11
C LEU A 78 -14.83 10.86 4.89
N LYS A 79 -13.79 10.66 5.71
CA LYS A 79 -12.62 11.54 5.70
C LYS A 79 -11.35 10.76 6.11
N PHE A 80 -10.22 11.18 5.56
CA PHE A 80 -8.89 10.82 6.07
C PHE A 80 -8.56 11.72 7.26
N GLU A 81 -8.03 11.16 8.35
CA GLU A 81 -7.67 11.90 9.55
C GLU A 81 -6.15 12.05 9.68
N SER A 82 -5.44 10.95 9.81
CA SER A 82 -3.99 11.00 10.00
C SER A 82 -3.26 9.73 9.51
N ASN A 83 -1.96 9.89 9.25
CA ASN A 83 -1.06 8.80 8.97
C ASN A 83 0.28 9.04 9.65
N GLU A 84 0.57 8.28 10.70
CA GLU A 84 1.80 8.41 11.49
C GLU A 84 3.05 7.85 10.79
N ALA A 85 2.88 7.05 9.72
CA ALA A 85 4.00 6.38 9.06
C ALA A 85 4.96 7.36 8.37
N SER A 86 4.47 8.50 7.86
CA SER A 86 5.26 9.53 7.20
C SER A 86 4.47 10.81 7.02
N LEU A 87 5.13 11.96 7.18
CA LEU A 87 4.55 13.29 6.91
C LEU A 87 4.13 13.45 5.44
N ASP A 88 4.89 12.87 4.49
CA ASP A 88 4.53 12.91 3.06
C ASP A 88 3.24 12.12 2.78
N LEU A 89 3.10 10.92 3.35
CA LEU A 89 1.90 10.12 3.22
C LEU A 89 0.69 10.78 3.87
N ASN A 90 0.90 11.47 5.00
CA ASN A 90 -0.14 12.23 5.69
C ASN A 90 -0.64 13.40 4.83
N ARG A 91 0.27 14.21 4.28
CA ARG A 91 -0.08 15.35 3.39
C ARG A 91 -0.83 14.90 2.13
N ARG A 92 -0.51 13.73 1.61
CA ARG A 92 -1.11 13.16 0.40
C ARG A 92 -2.34 12.30 0.68
N HIS A 93 -2.77 12.20 1.93
CA HIS A 93 -3.93 11.41 2.39
C HIS A 93 -3.88 9.94 1.93
N ILE A 94 -2.67 9.33 1.96
CA ILE A 94 -2.46 7.97 1.50
C ILE A 94 -2.86 6.98 2.59
N LEU A 95 -3.72 6.03 2.19
CA LEU A 95 -4.19 4.96 3.07
C LEU A 95 -3.14 3.86 3.16
N THR A 96 -2.50 3.75 4.32
CA THR A 96 -1.57 2.67 4.65
C THR A 96 -2.00 1.96 5.92
N ARG A 97 -1.34 0.86 6.24
CA ARG A 97 -1.53 0.23 7.56
C ARG A 97 -1.17 1.24 8.67
N GLY A 98 -2.05 1.37 9.65
CA GLY A 98 -1.91 2.31 10.77
C GLY A 98 -2.51 3.69 10.52
N ALA A 99 -2.93 4.02 9.30
CA ALA A 99 -3.65 5.27 9.03
C ALA A 99 -5.01 5.26 9.74
N VAL A 100 -5.43 6.42 10.22
CA VAL A 100 -6.72 6.65 10.86
C VAL A 100 -7.66 7.35 9.88
N VAL A 101 -8.86 6.83 9.77
CA VAL A 101 -9.92 7.33 8.91
C VAL A 101 -11.21 7.51 9.71
N GLU A 102 -12.00 8.48 9.33
CA GLU A 102 -13.34 8.69 9.84
C GLU A 102 -14.33 7.94 8.94
N THR A 103 -15.18 7.13 9.56
CA THR A 103 -16.20 6.32 8.89
C THR A 103 -17.58 6.63 9.47
N GLU A 104 -18.63 6.11 8.85
CA GLU A 104 -20.01 6.23 9.34
C GLU A 104 -20.21 5.65 10.76
N LEU A 105 -19.36 4.71 11.18
CA LEU A 105 -19.40 4.09 12.52
C LEU A 105 -18.49 4.79 13.54
N GLY A 106 -17.64 5.72 13.10
CA GLY A 106 -16.68 6.41 13.94
C GLY A 106 -15.24 6.35 13.38
N LYS A 107 -14.27 6.69 14.23
CA LYS A 107 -12.85 6.63 13.87
C LYS A 107 -12.36 5.19 13.83
N ALA A 108 -11.64 4.87 12.79
CA ALA A 108 -11.13 3.51 12.59
C ALA A 108 -9.66 3.52 12.13
N LYS A 109 -8.85 2.63 12.70
CA LYS A 109 -7.45 2.43 12.35
C LYS A 109 -7.29 1.29 11.35
N ILE A 110 -6.65 1.56 10.22
CA ILE A 110 -6.43 0.58 9.16
C ILE A 110 -5.43 -0.48 9.63
N THR A 111 -5.80 -1.75 9.54
CA THR A 111 -4.98 -2.90 9.94
C THR A 111 -4.39 -3.65 8.76
N SER A 112 -5.04 -3.61 7.59
CA SER A 112 -4.58 -4.26 6.36
C SER A 112 -3.50 -3.45 5.64
N ARG A 113 -2.85 -4.07 4.66
CA ARG A 113 -1.92 -3.42 3.72
C ARG A 113 -2.55 -3.37 2.33
N PRO A 114 -3.22 -2.27 1.95
CA PRO A 114 -4.02 -2.21 0.72
C PRO A 114 -3.20 -2.51 -0.54
N GLY A 115 -1.94 -2.05 -0.60
CA GLY A 115 -1.03 -2.31 -1.71
C GLY A 115 -0.50 -3.75 -1.81
N GLN A 116 -0.83 -4.63 -0.85
CA GLN A 116 -0.43 -6.05 -0.84
C GLN A 116 -1.63 -6.99 -0.85
N HIS A 117 -2.67 -6.67 -0.10
CA HIS A 117 -3.85 -7.51 0.11
C HIS A 117 -5.03 -7.14 -0.80
N GLY A 118 -5.06 -5.92 -1.35
CA GLY A 118 -6.11 -5.44 -2.23
C GLY A 118 -7.43 -5.10 -1.53
N VAL A 119 -7.44 -5.04 -0.19
CA VAL A 119 -8.62 -4.72 0.63
C VAL A 119 -8.25 -3.75 1.74
N LEU A 120 -9.25 -2.97 2.20
CA LEU A 120 -9.17 -2.13 3.38
C LEU A 120 -9.93 -2.81 4.52
N ASN A 121 -9.20 -3.17 5.57
CA ASN A 121 -9.77 -3.61 6.84
C ASN A 121 -9.29 -2.67 7.93
N ALA A 122 -10.17 -2.33 8.86
CA ALA A 122 -9.90 -1.43 9.95
C ALA A 122 -10.58 -1.91 11.23
N VAL A 123 -10.16 -1.36 12.35
CA VAL A 123 -10.74 -1.59 13.66
C VAL A 123 -11.15 -0.26 14.24
N LEU A 124 -12.32 -0.19 14.88
CA LEU A 124 -12.79 0.99 15.60
C LEU A 124 -11.82 1.31 16.76
N ILE A 125 -11.63 2.62 16.98
CA ILE A 125 -10.80 3.17 18.06
C ILE A 125 -11.72 3.85 19.07
#